data_4c9011a15be8c7e20eefaf5b4762c42a
#
_entry.id   4c9011a15be8c7e20eefaf5b4762c42a
#
_cell.length_a   1.000
_cell.length_b   1.000
_cell.length_c   1.000
_cell.angle_alpha   90.00
_cell.angle_beta   90.00
_cell.angle_gamma   90.00
#
_symmetry.space_group_name_H-M   'P 1'
#
loop_
_entity.id
_entity.type
_entity.pdbx_description
1 polymer ?
#
loop_
_entity_poly.entity_id
_entity_poly.type
_entity_poly.pdbx_seq_one_letter_code
_entity_poly.pdbx_strand_id
1 'polypeptide(L)'
;MKLFSILLCSLGVTLPLTSAAAEVSGEQAYERCAACHMADGSGVLGVFPPLKNRIPALAASKEGRSYLTMVVQNGLMGNIVVEDVSYYGVMPAQGSVYDAKGISVVLNYLAESIDGNQLSSSWQAFTEVEVQQTLLDFSGKAGAQHTAKMRRELFRLHPELK
;
A
#
# COMPACT_ATOMS: atom_id res chain seq x y z
N MET A 1 -19.08 -71.45 29.72
CA MET A 1 -19.61 -70.18 29.21
C MET A 1 -18.53 -69.13 29.37
N LYS A 2 -17.86 -68.75 28.27
CA LYS A 2 -16.77 -67.71 28.25
C LYS A 2 -17.35 -66.46 27.62
N LEU A 3 -17.50 -65.37 28.40
CA LEU A 3 -17.93 -64.07 27.94
C LEU A 3 -16.71 -63.35 27.31
N PHE A 4 -16.80 -63.10 25.99
CA PHE A 4 -15.84 -62.30 25.25
C PHE A 4 -16.27 -60.83 25.36
N SER A 5 -15.50 -60.02 26.11
CA SER A 5 -15.68 -58.56 26.17
C SER A 5 -14.98 -57.94 24.98
N ILE A 6 -15.73 -57.36 24.07
CA ILE A 6 -15.20 -56.60 22.92
C ILE A 6 -14.99 -55.13 23.39
N LEU A 7 -13.73 -54.73 23.50
CA LEU A 7 -13.32 -53.35 23.80
C LEU A 7 -13.34 -52.55 22.49
N LEU A 8 -14.34 -51.69 22.28
CA LEU A 8 -14.40 -50.78 21.15
C LEU A 8 -13.49 -49.58 21.44
N CYS A 9 -12.33 -49.54 20.78
CA CYS A 9 -11.39 -48.42 20.83
C CYS A 9 -11.86 -47.38 19.78
N SER A 10 -12.55 -46.30 20.21
CA SER A 10 -12.94 -45.20 19.32
C SER A 10 -11.73 -44.31 19.09
N LEU A 11 -11.11 -44.39 17.90
CA LEU A 11 -10.10 -43.42 17.43
C LEU A 11 -10.81 -42.09 17.14
N GLY A 12 -10.68 -41.14 18.06
CA GLY A 12 -11.10 -39.76 17.84
C GLY A 12 -10.14 -39.09 16.85
N VAL A 13 -10.56 -38.87 15.63
CA VAL A 13 -9.84 -38.06 14.66
C VAL A 13 -10.07 -36.58 15.00
N THR A 14 -9.08 -35.95 15.64
CA THR A 14 -9.07 -34.49 15.84
C THR A 14 -8.56 -33.81 14.56
N LEU A 15 -9.49 -33.23 13.79
CA LEU A 15 -9.16 -32.36 12.67
C LEU A 15 -8.59 -31.03 13.20
N PRO A 16 -7.40 -30.59 12.80
CA PRO A 16 -6.91 -29.27 13.18
C PRO A 16 -7.78 -28.21 12.50
N LEU A 17 -8.45 -27.36 13.28
CA LEU A 17 -9.04 -26.13 12.78
C LEU A 17 -7.89 -25.16 12.44
N THR A 18 -7.47 -25.13 11.19
CA THR A 18 -6.66 -24.06 10.66
C THR A 18 -7.53 -22.81 10.53
N SER A 19 -7.44 -21.90 11.50
CA SER A 19 -7.98 -20.55 11.37
C SER A 19 -7.16 -19.83 10.29
N ALA A 20 -7.68 -19.78 9.07
CA ALA A 20 -7.15 -18.86 8.06
C ALA A 20 -7.49 -17.43 8.52
N ALA A 21 -6.49 -16.66 8.93
CA ALA A 21 -6.68 -15.23 9.13
C ALA A 21 -7.20 -14.64 7.82
N ALA A 22 -8.34 -13.95 7.87
CA ALA A 22 -8.93 -13.31 6.70
C ALA A 22 -7.91 -12.29 6.15
N GLU A 23 -7.53 -12.45 4.90
CA GLU A 23 -6.62 -11.54 4.23
C GLU A 23 -7.36 -10.24 3.95
N VAL A 24 -6.80 -9.11 4.40
CA VAL A 24 -7.39 -7.77 4.18
C VAL A 24 -7.41 -7.50 2.68
N SER A 25 -8.59 -7.23 2.11
CA SER A 25 -8.72 -6.88 0.70
C SER A 25 -8.12 -5.51 0.41
N GLY A 26 -7.76 -5.24 -0.86
CA GLY A 26 -7.24 -3.94 -1.28
C GLY A 26 -8.23 -2.80 -1.01
N GLU A 27 -9.52 -3.04 -1.22
CA GLU A 27 -10.60 -2.09 -0.93
C GLU A 27 -10.65 -1.75 0.57
N GLN A 28 -10.64 -2.76 1.44
CA GLN A 28 -10.61 -2.55 2.89
C GLN A 28 -9.35 -1.81 3.34
N ALA A 29 -8.19 -2.14 2.76
CA ALA A 29 -6.95 -1.40 3.03
C ALA A 29 -7.05 0.06 2.56
N TYR A 30 -7.76 0.36 1.47
CA TYR A 30 -7.91 1.71 0.94
C TYR A 30 -8.91 2.58 1.70
N GLU A 31 -9.85 2.04 2.46
CA GLU A 31 -10.88 2.80 3.19
C GLU A 31 -10.31 3.97 4.02
N ARG A 32 -9.16 3.78 4.66
CA ARG A 32 -8.50 4.88 5.41
C ARG A 32 -8.02 6.01 4.52
N CYS A 33 -7.56 5.68 3.33
CA CYS A 33 -7.06 6.64 2.35
C CYS A 33 -8.24 7.40 1.72
N ALA A 34 -9.36 6.70 1.48
CA ALA A 34 -10.59 7.23 0.90
C ALA A 34 -11.19 8.37 1.72
N ALA A 35 -10.96 8.42 3.03
CA ALA A 35 -11.43 9.50 3.90
C ALA A 35 -10.92 10.90 3.46
N CYS A 36 -9.74 10.96 2.82
CA CYS A 36 -9.16 12.20 2.28
C CYS A 36 -9.11 12.15 0.74
N HIS A 37 -8.73 11.02 0.16
CA HIS A 37 -8.49 10.89 -1.27
C HIS A 37 -9.72 10.44 -2.06
N MET A 38 -10.89 10.36 -1.43
CA MET A 38 -12.18 9.88 -1.98
C MET A 38 -12.13 8.40 -2.40
N ALA A 39 -13.29 7.77 -2.49
CA ALA A 39 -13.38 6.35 -2.81
C ALA A 39 -12.84 6.01 -4.22
N ASP A 40 -12.93 6.96 -5.15
CA ASP A 40 -12.46 6.83 -6.53
C ASP A 40 -11.04 7.40 -6.74
N GLY A 41 -10.35 7.83 -5.69
CA GLY A 41 -9.02 8.40 -5.77
C GLY A 41 -8.94 9.82 -6.34
N SER A 42 -10.08 10.51 -6.56
CA SER A 42 -10.12 11.85 -7.17
C SER A 42 -9.56 12.95 -6.27
N GLY A 43 -9.51 12.72 -4.95
CA GLY A 43 -9.11 13.74 -3.98
C GLY A 43 -10.10 14.90 -3.89
N VAL A 44 -9.64 16.01 -3.31
CA VAL A 44 -10.41 17.28 -3.21
C VAL A 44 -9.52 18.41 -3.70
N LEU A 45 -9.91 19.08 -4.76
CA LEU A 45 -9.12 20.11 -5.44
C LEU A 45 -8.58 21.16 -4.44
N GLY A 46 -7.27 21.36 -4.44
CA GLY A 46 -6.57 22.31 -3.57
C GLY A 46 -6.47 21.89 -2.09
N VAL A 47 -7.09 20.77 -1.69
CA VAL A 47 -7.11 20.28 -0.30
C VAL A 47 -6.40 18.94 -0.20
N PHE A 48 -6.89 17.92 -0.90
CA PHE A 48 -6.31 16.58 -0.92
C PHE A 48 -5.96 16.17 -2.36
N PRO A 49 -4.70 15.85 -2.66
CA PRO A 49 -4.29 15.54 -4.02
C PRO A 49 -4.94 14.27 -4.56
N PRO A 50 -5.21 14.20 -5.88
CA PRO A 50 -5.69 12.97 -6.49
C PRO A 50 -4.62 11.88 -6.43
N LEU A 51 -5.06 10.64 -6.27
CA LEU A 51 -4.25 9.42 -6.42
C LEU A 51 -4.54 8.75 -7.76
N LYS A 52 -5.75 8.94 -8.27
CA LYS A 52 -6.19 8.43 -9.56
C LYS A 52 -5.30 8.91 -10.70
N ASN A 53 -5.02 8.01 -11.64
CA ASN A 53 -4.18 8.21 -12.83
C ASN A 53 -2.70 8.54 -12.53
N ARG A 54 -2.22 8.24 -11.32
CA ARG A 54 -0.86 8.62 -10.92
C ARG A 54 0.02 7.45 -10.50
N ILE A 55 -0.55 6.43 -9.86
CA ILE A 55 0.25 5.37 -9.24
C ILE A 55 1.05 4.58 -10.27
N PRO A 56 0.48 4.13 -11.41
CA PRO A 56 1.25 3.39 -12.41
C PRO A 56 2.44 4.19 -12.98
N ALA A 57 2.22 5.48 -13.28
CA ALA A 57 3.27 6.34 -13.81
C ALA A 57 4.41 6.56 -12.80
N LEU A 58 4.07 6.86 -11.54
CA LEU A 58 5.05 6.99 -10.46
C LEU A 58 5.81 5.69 -10.21
N ALA A 59 5.13 4.54 -10.29
CA ALA A 59 5.71 3.22 -10.05
C ALA A 59 6.55 2.68 -11.22
N ALA A 60 6.64 3.40 -12.34
CA ALA A 60 7.43 2.99 -13.50
C ALA A 60 8.95 3.00 -13.24
N SER A 61 9.42 3.72 -12.21
CA SER A 61 10.82 3.77 -11.81
C SER A 61 11.04 3.21 -10.41
N LYS A 62 12.26 2.74 -10.13
CA LYS A 62 12.64 2.27 -8.79
C LYS A 62 12.49 3.37 -7.74
N GLU A 63 12.88 4.60 -8.09
CA GLU A 63 12.78 5.77 -7.23
C GLU A 63 11.34 6.09 -6.90
N GLY A 64 10.44 6.00 -7.90
CA GLY A 64 9.02 6.21 -7.72
C GLY A 64 8.36 5.14 -6.85
N ARG A 65 8.72 3.87 -7.02
CA ARG A 65 8.25 2.77 -6.17
C ARG A 65 8.68 2.96 -4.71
N SER A 66 9.95 3.32 -4.50
CA SER A 66 10.45 3.65 -3.16
C SER A 66 9.72 4.86 -2.56
N TYR A 67 9.50 5.91 -3.35
CA TYR A 67 8.76 7.10 -2.93
C TYR A 67 7.32 6.74 -2.51
N LEU A 68 6.59 5.97 -3.30
CA LEU A 68 5.22 5.54 -2.99
C LEU A 68 5.15 4.72 -1.71
N THR A 69 6.09 3.79 -1.50
CA THR A 69 6.22 3.04 -0.25
C THR A 69 6.40 3.98 0.93
N MET A 70 7.34 4.93 0.82
CA MET A 70 7.67 5.83 1.92
C MET A 70 6.62 6.92 2.17
N VAL A 71 5.81 7.29 1.17
CA VAL A 71 4.63 8.15 1.38
C VAL A 71 3.62 7.47 2.29
N VAL A 72 3.31 6.21 2.07
CA VAL A 72 2.40 5.46 2.95
C VAL A 72 3.03 5.27 4.32
N GLN A 73 4.30 4.87 4.39
CA GLN A 73 5.00 4.62 5.65
C GLN A 73 5.09 5.88 6.53
N ASN A 74 5.59 6.98 5.98
CA ASN A 74 6.02 8.17 6.75
C ASN A 74 5.08 9.36 6.61
N GLY A 75 4.10 9.29 5.71
CA GLY A 75 3.31 10.43 5.31
C GLY A 75 4.07 11.42 4.42
N LEU A 76 3.45 12.56 4.14
CA LEU A 76 3.99 13.62 3.30
C LEU A 76 3.57 14.97 3.85
N MET A 77 4.43 15.98 3.77
CA MET A 77 4.12 17.33 4.21
C MET A 77 4.69 18.39 3.27
N GLY A 78 4.10 19.56 3.36
CA GLY A 78 4.52 20.76 2.64
C GLY A 78 3.66 21.01 1.40
N ASN A 79 4.09 22.02 0.64
CA ASN A 79 3.45 22.34 -0.63
C ASN A 79 3.84 21.30 -1.69
N ILE A 80 2.86 20.69 -2.30
CA ILE A 80 3.05 19.84 -3.49
C ILE A 80 2.22 20.38 -4.64
N VAL A 81 2.74 20.31 -5.84
CA VAL A 81 1.99 20.64 -7.07
C VAL A 81 1.66 19.33 -7.79
N VAL A 82 0.42 19.18 -8.19
CA VAL A 82 -0.10 18.06 -8.97
C VAL A 82 -1.01 18.65 -10.05
N GLU A 83 -0.69 18.43 -11.33
CA GLU A 83 -1.46 18.95 -12.46
C GLU A 83 -1.75 20.48 -12.33
N ASP A 84 -0.68 21.24 -12.04
CA ASP A 84 -0.71 22.69 -11.84
C ASP A 84 -1.53 23.20 -10.64
N VAL A 85 -2.09 22.30 -9.84
CA VAL A 85 -2.80 22.63 -8.60
C VAL A 85 -1.88 22.46 -7.40
N SER A 86 -1.82 23.50 -6.56
CA SER A 86 -1.07 23.47 -5.30
C SER A 86 -1.91 22.86 -4.17
N TYR A 87 -1.31 21.94 -3.43
CA TYR A 87 -1.89 21.32 -2.24
C TYR A 87 -1.00 21.60 -1.03
N TYR A 88 -1.59 22.20 -0.01
CA TYR A 88 -0.92 22.54 1.24
C TYR A 88 -1.51 21.68 2.36
N GLY A 89 -0.71 20.80 2.92
CA GLY A 89 -1.23 19.96 3.99
C GLY A 89 -0.23 18.94 4.50
N VAL A 90 -0.74 18.08 5.35
CA VAL A 90 0.00 16.95 5.92
C VAL A 90 -0.79 15.68 5.68
N MET A 91 -0.22 14.76 4.92
CA MET A 91 -0.67 13.37 4.90
C MET A 91 -0.04 12.67 6.11
N PRO A 92 -0.83 12.14 7.06
CA PRO A 92 -0.27 11.48 8.22
C PRO A 92 0.40 10.15 7.82
N ALA A 93 1.44 9.76 8.58
CA ALA A 93 2.09 8.46 8.44
C ALA A 93 1.11 7.31 8.69
N GLN A 94 1.17 6.27 7.89
CA GLN A 94 0.32 5.08 8.00
C GLN A 94 1.11 3.83 8.44
N GLY A 95 2.42 3.93 8.63
CA GLY A 95 3.29 2.82 9.00
C GLY A 95 3.01 2.17 10.37
N SER A 96 2.21 2.81 11.24
CA SER A 96 1.71 2.18 12.46
C SER A 96 0.49 1.28 12.22
N VAL A 97 -0.13 1.36 11.04
CA VAL A 97 -1.35 0.62 10.66
C VAL A 97 -1.04 -0.46 9.63
N TYR A 98 -0.16 -0.14 8.68
CA TYR A 98 0.22 -1.03 7.59
C TYR A 98 1.68 -1.48 7.74
N ASP A 99 1.89 -2.78 7.74
CA ASP A 99 3.18 -3.42 7.51
C ASP A 99 3.52 -3.45 6.00
N ALA A 100 4.60 -4.11 5.65
CA ALA A 100 5.03 -4.23 4.25
C ALA A 100 3.96 -4.86 3.34
N LYS A 101 3.23 -5.86 3.86
CA LYS A 101 2.12 -6.50 3.15
C LYS A 101 0.97 -5.52 2.95
N GLY A 102 0.53 -4.82 4.00
CA GLY A 102 -0.55 -3.85 3.91
C GLY A 102 -0.24 -2.71 2.94
N ILE A 103 1.01 -2.21 2.93
CA ILE A 103 1.47 -1.19 1.98
C ILE A 103 1.41 -1.73 0.54
N SER A 104 1.88 -2.94 0.28
CA SER A 104 1.82 -3.53 -1.06
C SER A 104 0.37 -3.71 -1.53
N VAL A 105 -0.51 -4.17 -0.66
CA VAL A 105 -1.94 -4.37 -0.97
C VAL A 105 -2.62 -3.04 -1.35
N VAL A 106 -2.42 -1.97 -0.58
CA VAL A 106 -3.07 -0.68 -0.88
C VAL A 106 -2.51 -0.03 -2.15
N LEU A 107 -1.21 -0.13 -2.42
CA LEU A 107 -0.60 0.41 -3.63
C LEU A 107 -1.07 -0.34 -4.89
N ASN A 108 -1.19 -1.67 -4.81
CA ASN A 108 -1.72 -2.48 -5.90
C ASN A 108 -3.20 -2.18 -6.16
N TYR A 109 -4.01 -2.06 -5.12
CA TYR A 109 -5.42 -1.68 -5.27
C TYR A 109 -5.59 -0.32 -5.97
N LEU A 110 -4.80 0.67 -5.58
CA LEU A 110 -4.78 1.98 -6.23
C LEU A 110 -4.44 1.87 -7.72
N ALA A 111 -3.41 1.12 -8.06
CA ALA A 111 -2.99 0.97 -9.45
C ALA A 111 -3.96 0.13 -10.29
N GLU A 112 -4.46 -0.98 -9.75
CA GLU A 112 -5.19 -1.99 -10.50
C GLU A 112 -6.71 -1.74 -10.52
N SER A 113 -7.27 -1.25 -9.42
CA SER A 113 -8.72 -1.07 -9.28
C SER A 113 -9.17 0.37 -9.55
N ILE A 114 -8.38 1.36 -9.11
CA ILE A 114 -8.71 2.78 -9.31
C ILE A 114 -8.16 3.28 -10.66
N ASP A 115 -6.94 2.86 -11.01
CA ASP A 115 -6.23 3.28 -12.22
C ASP A 115 -6.20 2.20 -13.32
N GLY A 116 -6.95 1.12 -13.20
CA GLY A 116 -6.83 -0.09 -14.00
C GLY A 116 -6.74 0.10 -15.52
N ASN A 117 -7.34 1.15 -16.05
CA ASN A 117 -7.25 1.50 -17.46
C ASN A 117 -5.92 2.19 -17.85
N GLN A 118 -5.08 2.53 -16.90
CA GLN A 118 -3.79 3.19 -17.09
C GLN A 118 -2.59 2.24 -16.95
N LEU A 119 -2.85 0.95 -16.69
CA LEU A 119 -1.79 -0.03 -16.55
C LEU A 119 -1.11 -0.28 -17.89
N SER A 120 0.21 -0.09 -17.93
CA SER A 120 1.02 -0.49 -19.07
C SER A 120 1.25 -2.01 -19.07
N SER A 121 1.63 -2.57 -20.22
CA SER A 121 2.02 -3.99 -20.33
C SER A 121 3.25 -4.34 -19.48
N SER A 122 4.00 -3.34 -19.04
CA SER A 122 5.18 -3.50 -18.15
C SER A 122 4.84 -3.33 -16.67
N TRP A 123 3.58 -3.13 -16.30
CA TRP A 123 3.18 -3.02 -14.90
C TRP A 123 3.58 -4.25 -14.09
N GLN A 124 4.16 -4.02 -12.93
CA GLN A 124 4.49 -5.05 -11.97
C GLN A 124 3.89 -4.67 -10.62
N ALA A 125 3.08 -5.56 -10.06
CA ALA A 125 2.51 -5.38 -8.74
C ALA A 125 3.61 -5.22 -7.68
N PHE A 126 3.34 -4.43 -6.65
CA PHE A 126 4.20 -4.35 -5.47
C PHE A 126 4.17 -5.67 -4.72
N THR A 127 5.33 -6.19 -4.37
CA THR A 127 5.43 -7.37 -3.51
C THR A 127 5.75 -6.95 -2.08
N GLU A 128 5.33 -7.77 -1.12
CA GLU A 128 5.68 -7.57 0.29
C GLU A 128 7.21 -7.51 0.48
N VAL A 129 7.95 -8.37 -0.23
CA VAL A 129 9.41 -8.44 -0.15
C VAL A 129 10.06 -7.14 -0.62
N GLU A 130 9.61 -6.58 -1.75
CA GLU A 130 10.10 -5.30 -2.26
C GLU A 130 9.81 -4.15 -1.29
N VAL A 131 8.59 -4.08 -0.77
CA VAL A 131 8.20 -3.07 0.21
C VAL A 131 9.04 -3.20 1.47
N GLN A 132 9.19 -4.41 2.00
CA GLN A 132 10.02 -4.68 3.19
C GLN A 132 11.48 -4.26 2.96
N GLN A 133 12.05 -4.57 1.80
CA GLN A 133 13.42 -4.14 1.47
C GLN A 133 13.52 -2.62 1.43
N THR A 134 12.54 -1.94 0.84
CA THR A 134 12.50 -0.46 0.82
C THR A 134 12.44 0.10 2.25
N LEU A 135 11.61 -0.45 3.12
CA LEU A 135 11.54 -0.01 4.53
C LEU A 135 12.87 -0.19 5.26
N LEU A 136 13.61 -1.26 4.98
CA LEU A 136 14.94 -1.50 5.54
C LEU A 136 15.97 -0.50 4.99
N ASP A 137 16.00 -0.26 3.69
CA ASP A 137 16.94 0.67 3.02
C ASP A 137 16.77 2.12 3.50
N PHE A 138 15.57 2.47 3.93
CA PHE A 138 15.24 3.78 4.49
C PHE A 138 15.05 3.76 6.01
N SER A 139 15.46 2.71 6.70
CA SER A 139 15.39 2.66 8.16
C SER A 139 16.22 3.80 8.77
N GLY A 140 15.67 4.46 9.81
CA GLY A 140 16.28 5.66 10.39
C GLY A 140 16.07 6.97 9.60
N LYS A 141 15.49 6.92 8.41
CA LYS A 141 15.12 8.09 7.60
C LYS A 141 13.61 8.34 7.71
N ALA A 142 13.13 8.49 8.94
CA ALA A 142 11.71 8.64 9.23
C ALA A 142 11.19 10.07 9.00
N GLY A 143 9.87 10.15 8.77
CA GLY A 143 9.09 11.38 8.77
C GLY A 143 8.78 11.98 7.41
N ALA A 144 7.66 12.69 7.36
CA ALA A 144 7.09 13.30 6.17
C ALA A 144 8.03 14.30 5.44
N GLN A 145 8.99 14.89 6.16
CA GLN A 145 10.02 15.78 5.56
C GLN A 145 10.99 14.99 4.66
N HIS A 146 11.38 13.77 5.09
CA HIS A 146 12.24 12.92 4.27
C HIS A 146 11.51 12.52 2.98
N THR A 147 10.24 12.12 3.09
CA THR A 147 9.40 11.77 1.95
C THR A 147 9.23 12.96 1.00
N ALA A 148 9.07 14.17 1.52
CA ALA A 148 9.03 15.39 0.71
C ALA A 148 10.34 15.63 -0.06
N LYS A 149 11.50 15.28 0.53
CA LYS A 149 12.79 15.32 -0.19
C LYS A 149 12.84 14.28 -1.29
N MET A 150 12.40 13.04 -1.03
CA MET A 150 12.31 11.99 -2.06
C MET A 150 11.44 12.42 -3.24
N ARG A 151 10.29 13.07 -2.97
CA ARG A 151 9.42 13.62 -4.01
C ARG A 151 10.13 14.65 -4.88
N ARG A 152 10.83 15.61 -4.28
CA ARG A 152 11.58 16.63 -5.05
C ARG A 152 12.64 16.01 -5.94
N GLU A 153 13.36 15.01 -5.43
CA GLU A 153 14.39 14.32 -6.20
C GLU A 153 13.79 13.49 -7.33
N LEU A 154 12.69 12.76 -7.07
CA LEU A 154 11.96 12.01 -8.10
C LEU A 154 11.56 12.93 -9.27
N PHE A 155 10.96 14.09 -8.98
CA PHE A 155 10.53 15.01 -10.03
C PHE A 155 11.64 15.86 -10.66
N ARG A 156 12.83 15.85 -10.06
CA ARG A 156 14.04 16.36 -10.70
C ARG A 156 14.56 15.36 -11.74
N LEU A 157 14.51 14.07 -11.43
CA LEU A 157 14.94 12.98 -12.32
C LEU A 157 13.90 12.67 -13.42
N HIS A 158 12.63 12.82 -13.08
CA HIS A 158 11.46 12.48 -13.89
C HIS A 158 10.50 13.66 -13.98
N PRO A 159 10.84 14.76 -14.69
CA PRO A 159 10.01 15.97 -14.77
C PRO A 159 8.65 15.73 -15.43
N GLU A 160 8.51 14.70 -16.23
CA GLU A 160 7.26 14.26 -16.86
C GLU A 160 6.20 13.73 -15.88
N LEU A 161 6.58 13.44 -14.63
CA LEU A 161 5.69 12.92 -13.57
C LEU A 161 5.05 14.04 -12.71
N LYS A 162 5.35 15.31 -12.99
CA LYS A 162 4.84 16.44 -12.20
C LYS A 162 3.33 16.62 -12.31
#